data_e29b56c84eebe6c9d2286f5c0229e412
#
_entry.id   e29b56c84eebe6c9d2286f5c0229e412
#
_cell.length_a   1.000
_cell.length_b   1.000
_cell.length_c   1.000
_cell.angle_alpha   90.00
_cell.angle_beta   90.00
_cell.angle_gamma   90.00
#
_symmetry.space_group_name_H-M   'P 1'
#
loop_
_entity.id
_entity.type
_entity.pdbx_description
1 polymer ?
#
loop_
_entity_poly.entity_id
_entity_poly.type
_entity_poly.pdbx_seq_one_letter_code
_entity_poly.pdbx_strand_id
1 'polypeptide(L)'
;MCFFNGEAMQAAYEEKSMAREIHRIVHESPALTGALAGISIRSARTGELVYEHDAEIRMRPASNMKLLTAAAALEILGEDHVFQTELYIKGVQVANVLQGNVYLKGKGDPTLLEKDFDGLAKELKQQHITYVHGDLIGDDTWYDDEHYSPDIVRSDEQEYYGAAISALNAAPDEEYDTGTVLLEISPGKRTGKKAIVAMQPQTDYVKVINKAKTVPADGKKKIKVERDHDRNVMTITGTIPEHSVTTREYMAVVDPTGYALRVFEQSMKKQGIKVSGERKQGKTPAQAKRIATHESMTLPQLLVPFMKLSNNSHAEVLVKEMGKVLNGKGSWEDGLEIAESKLNLMGMDMESVMMRDGSGISQVNLISANELTNLLYVAQDKTWFPSYLNALPVAAVKDKMIGGTLGNRMEQTAAAGNVRAKTGTISATSTLSGYVTTKSGEGIIFSILLNNFVEDKGIRDIQDKIAVWLAEQENLLKSER
;
A
#
# COMPACT_ATOMS: atom_id res chain seq x y z
N MET A 1 -1.71 58.72 0.55
CA MET A 1 -2.05 58.06 1.85
C MET A 1 -3.40 57.38 1.62
N CYS A 2 -3.56 56.05 1.86
CA CYS A 2 -4.76 55.22 1.70
C CYS A 2 -4.84 54.31 0.47
N PHE A 3 -3.81 53.49 0.19
CA PHE A 3 -4.00 52.32 -0.70
C PHE A 3 -3.65 50.96 -0.03
N PHE A 4 -3.13 50.95 1.19
CA PHE A 4 -2.73 49.76 1.95
C PHE A 4 -3.88 49.04 2.70
N ASN A 5 -5.06 49.66 2.83
CA ASN A 5 -6.16 49.09 3.67
C ASN A 5 -7.11 48.14 2.92
N GLY A 6 -7.09 48.13 1.58
CA GLY A 6 -8.02 47.31 0.79
C GLY A 6 -7.66 45.82 0.74
N GLU A 7 -6.38 45.56 0.49
CA GLU A 7 -5.88 44.16 0.32
C GLU A 7 -5.83 43.41 1.65
N ALA A 8 -5.38 44.07 2.73
CA ALA A 8 -5.40 43.48 4.07
C ALA A 8 -6.83 43.22 4.58
N MET A 9 -7.80 44.10 4.23
CA MET A 9 -9.23 43.89 4.53
C MET A 9 -9.81 42.72 3.72
N GLN A 10 -9.39 42.57 2.46
CA GLN A 10 -9.85 41.48 1.59
C GLN A 10 -9.30 40.13 2.10
N ALA A 11 -8.01 40.04 2.44
CA ALA A 11 -7.38 38.86 3.01
C ALA A 11 -8.04 38.40 4.33
N ALA A 12 -8.28 39.34 5.23
CA ALA A 12 -8.98 39.10 6.50
C ALA A 12 -10.46 38.67 6.29
N TYR A 13 -11.10 39.12 5.22
CA TYR A 13 -12.46 38.67 4.84
C TYR A 13 -12.46 37.26 4.30
N GLU A 14 -11.49 36.88 3.47
CA GLU A 14 -11.35 35.57 2.87
C GLU A 14 -10.94 34.51 3.89
N GLU A 15 -10.00 34.79 4.78
CA GLU A 15 -9.66 33.98 5.94
C GLU A 15 -10.87 33.72 6.83
N LYS A 16 -11.66 34.76 7.11
CA LYS A 16 -12.93 34.65 7.87
C LYS A 16 -13.97 33.83 7.09
N SER A 17 -13.97 33.87 5.75
CA SER A 17 -14.85 33.10 4.90
C SER A 17 -14.47 31.61 4.94
N MET A 18 -13.19 31.27 4.80
CA MET A 18 -12.66 29.91 4.89
C MET A 18 -12.91 29.30 6.26
N ALA A 19 -12.50 29.99 7.32
CA ALA A 19 -12.72 29.55 8.69
C ALA A 19 -14.21 29.29 8.98
N ARG A 20 -15.09 30.13 8.47
CA ARG A 20 -16.54 29.99 8.63
C ARG A 20 -17.09 28.78 7.88
N GLU A 21 -16.66 28.55 6.65
CA GLU A 21 -17.15 27.44 5.85
C GLU A 21 -16.62 26.09 6.36
N ILE A 22 -15.32 25.98 6.67
CA ILE A 22 -14.74 24.76 7.25
C ILE A 22 -15.37 24.48 8.62
N HIS A 23 -15.53 25.51 9.46
CA HIS A 23 -16.25 25.40 10.73
C HIS A 23 -17.66 24.84 10.52
N ARG A 24 -18.39 25.37 9.52
CA ARG A 24 -19.74 24.90 9.17
C ARG A 24 -19.72 23.41 8.76
N ILE A 25 -18.82 23.02 7.87
CA ILE A 25 -18.71 21.63 7.40
C ILE A 25 -18.41 20.67 8.56
N VAL A 26 -17.51 21.05 9.47
CA VAL A 26 -17.07 20.22 10.60
C VAL A 26 -18.14 20.17 11.70
N HIS A 27 -18.61 21.33 12.18
CA HIS A 27 -19.46 21.40 13.37
C HIS A 27 -20.95 21.11 13.09
N GLU A 28 -21.43 21.34 11.85
CA GLU A 28 -22.80 20.99 11.48
C GLU A 28 -22.93 19.52 11.02
N SER A 29 -21.83 18.77 10.97
CA SER A 29 -21.85 17.35 10.59
C SER A 29 -22.20 16.45 11.79
N PRO A 30 -23.36 15.78 11.81
CA PRO A 30 -23.70 14.84 12.88
C PRO A 30 -22.70 13.68 13.01
N ALA A 31 -22.03 13.31 11.93
CA ALA A 31 -21.04 12.22 11.89
C ALA A 31 -19.79 12.54 12.74
N LEU A 32 -19.49 13.82 13.01
CA LEU A 32 -18.37 14.24 13.84
C LEU A 32 -18.75 14.57 15.28
N THR A 33 -19.99 14.33 15.71
CA THR A 33 -20.38 14.58 17.11
C THR A 33 -19.54 13.73 18.06
N GLY A 34 -18.71 14.37 18.89
CA GLY A 34 -17.79 13.72 19.82
C GLY A 34 -16.52 13.14 19.16
N ALA A 35 -16.32 13.36 17.88
CA ALA A 35 -15.11 13.00 17.15
C ALA A 35 -14.07 14.16 17.16
N LEU A 36 -12.87 13.87 16.69
CA LEU A 36 -11.78 14.84 16.51
C LEU A 36 -11.61 15.13 15.01
N ALA A 37 -11.34 16.39 14.68
CA ALA A 37 -11.02 16.83 13.34
C ALA A 37 -9.76 17.72 13.38
N GLY A 38 -8.64 17.21 12.85
CA GLY A 38 -7.41 17.98 12.66
C GLY A 38 -7.31 18.40 11.19
N ILE A 39 -7.27 19.72 10.93
CA ILE A 39 -7.23 20.24 9.57
C ILE A 39 -6.12 21.28 9.48
N SER A 40 -5.24 21.10 8.49
CA SER A 40 -4.18 22.05 8.13
C SER A 40 -4.25 22.37 6.64
N ILE A 41 -4.22 23.65 6.31
CA ILE A 41 -4.19 24.15 4.94
C ILE A 41 -3.01 25.11 4.82
N ARG A 42 -2.16 24.87 3.81
CA ARG A 42 -0.90 25.58 3.60
C ARG A 42 -0.79 26.04 2.14
N SER A 43 -0.18 27.19 1.92
CA SER A 43 0.23 27.61 0.58
C SER A 43 1.31 26.67 0.04
N ALA A 44 1.09 26.08 -1.13
CA ALA A 44 2.12 25.23 -1.77
C ALA A 44 3.32 26.07 -2.24
N ARG A 45 3.14 27.37 -2.49
CA ARG A 45 4.19 28.27 -2.98
C ARG A 45 5.08 28.82 -1.86
N THR A 46 4.48 29.27 -0.73
CA THR A 46 5.23 29.96 0.33
C THR A 46 5.48 29.08 1.54
N GLY A 47 4.74 28.00 1.70
CA GLY A 47 4.77 27.16 2.90
C GLY A 47 4.00 27.75 4.09
N GLU A 48 3.39 28.93 3.97
CA GLU A 48 2.64 29.55 5.04
C GLU A 48 1.35 28.79 5.34
N LEU A 49 1.02 28.70 6.63
CA LEU A 49 -0.25 28.17 7.09
C LEU A 49 -1.35 29.19 6.78
N VAL A 50 -2.36 28.75 6.05
CA VAL A 50 -3.51 29.56 5.62
C VAL A 50 -4.71 29.31 6.54
N TYR A 51 -4.83 28.10 7.08
CA TYR A 51 -5.88 27.73 8.01
C TYR A 51 -5.47 26.54 8.88
N GLU A 52 -5.88 26.58 10.13
CA GLU A 52 -5.67 25.53 11.12
C GLU A 52 -6.94 25.28 11.94
N HIS A 53 -7.24 24.03 12.19
CA HIS A 53 -8.26 23.58 13.13
C HIS A 53 -7.76 22.34 13.84
N ASP A 54 -7.48 22.44 15.13
CA ASP A 54 -6.88 21.37 15.94
C ASP A 54 -5.67 20.70 15.26
N ALA A 55 -4.94 21.48 14.43
CA ALA A 55 -3.95 20.96 13.48
C ALA A 55 -2.67 20.46 14.15
N GLU A 56 -2.39 20.85 15.40
CA GLU A 56 -1.27 20.37 16.22
C GLU A 56 -1.63 19.13 17.04
N ILE A 57 -2.91 18.77 17.14
CA ILE A 57 -3.29 17.55 17.85
C ILE A 57 -2.79 16.33 17.09
N ARG A 58 -2.03 15.47 17.79
CA ARG A 58 -1.56 14.21 17.25
C ARG A 58 -2.71 13.25 17.09
N MET A 59 -2.94 12.79 15.87
CA MET A 59 -4.01 11.88 15.51
C MET A 59 -3.48 10.68 14.77
N ARG A 60 -4.26 9.60 14.73
CA ARG A 60 -3.94 8.43 13.91
C ARG A 60 -4.01 8.81 12.43
N PRO A 61 -2.92 8.63 11.67
CA PRO A 61 -2.87 8.99 10.26
C PRO A 61 -3.51 7.94 9.36
N ALA A 62 -3.73 6.72 9.84
CA ALA A 62 -3.99 5.58 8.98
C ALA A 62 -3.00 5.56 7.81
N SER A 63 -3.43 5.19 6.59
CA SER A 63 -2.53 5.11 5.44
C SER A 63 -1.92 6.44 4.96
N ASN A 64 -2.20 7.58 5.61
CA ASN A 64 -1.42 8.79 5.37
C ASN A 64 0.02 8.68 5.92
N MET A 65 0.31 7.69 6.80
CA MET A 65 1.67 7.31 7.17
C MET A 65 2.52 6.97 5.94
N LYS A 66 1.93 6.40 4.88
CA LYS A 66 2.61 6.09 3.63
C LYS A 66 3.20 7.30 2.90
N LEU A 67 2.73 8.51 3.21
CA LEU A 67 3.35 9.75 2.73
C LEU A 67 4.78 9.88 3.27
N LEU A 68 4.98 9.58 4.56
CA LEU A 68 6.29 9.57 5.22
C LEU A 68 7.16 8.44 4.65
N THR A 69 6.61 7.24 4.57
CA THR A 69 7.33 6.05 4.07
C THR A 69 7.80 6.24 2.63
N ALA A 70 6.94 6.79 1.75
CA ALA A 70 7.31 7.06 0.36
C ALA A 70 8.42 8.12 0.24
N ALA A 71 8.32 9.21 1.01
CA ALA A 71 9.32 10.27 1.02
C ALA A 71 10.67 9.75 1.56
N ALA A 72 10.66 9.02 2.68
CA ALA A 72 11.86 8.41 3.24
C ALA A 72 12.50 7.40 2.28
N ALA A 73 11.69 6.54 1.64
CA ALA A 73 12.19 5.55 0.69
C ALA A 73 12.86 6.22 -0.53
N LEU A 74 12.25 7.25 -1.11
CA LEU A 74 12.84 8.01 -2.22
C LEU A 74 14.16 8.70 -1.82
N GLU A 75 14.21 9.28 -0.62
CA GLU A 75 15.40 9.97 -0.10
C GLU A 75 16.55 9.01 0.24
N ILE A 76 16.24 7.78 0.67
CA ILE A 76 17.22 6.80 1.17
C ILE A 76 17.66 5.86 0.06
N LEU A 77 16.70 5.27 -0.67
CA LEU A 77 16.97 4.24 -1.67
C LEU A 77 17.26 4.86 -3.06
N GLY A 78 16.68 6.04 -3.35
CA GLY A 78 16.78 6.69 -4.64
C GLY A 78 15.83 6.11 -5.70
N GLU A 79 15.61 6.86 -6.80
CA GLU A 79 14.66 6.49 -7.85
C GLU A 79 15.10 5.26 -8.68
N ASP A 80 16.40 5.01 -8.77
CA ASP A 80 16.94 3.86 -9.54
C ASP A 80 16.92 2.54 -8.77
N HIS A 81 16.46 2.56 -7.50
CA HIS A 81 16.42 1.35 -6.68
C HIS A 81 15.50 0.30 -7.29
N VAL A 82 15.99 -0.95 -7.33
CA VAL A 82 15.25 -2.15 -7.72
C VAL A 82 15.46 -3.24 -6.69
N PHE A 83 14.43 -3.99 -6.40
CA PHE A 83 14.54 -5.21 -5.61
C PHE A 83 15.00 -6.37 -6.50
N GLN A 84 15.60 -7.39 -5.88
CA GLN A 84 16.12 -8.54 -6.62
C GLN A 84 15.60 -9.85 -6.03
N THR A 85 15.41 -10.85 -6.92
CA THR A 85 15.23 -12.25 -6.56
C THR A 85 16.25 -13.08 -7.34
N GLU A 86 17.07 -13.82 -6.61
CA GLU A 86 18.22 -14.51 -7.17
C GLU A 86 18.03 -16.03 -7.13
N LEU A 87 18.39 -16.69 -8.21
CA LEU A 87 18.34 -18.16 -8.35
C LEU A 87 19.75 -18.74 -8.28
N TYR A 88 19.97 -19.70 -7.38
CA TYR A 88 21.25 -20.35 -7.19
C TYR A 88 21.12 -21.88 -7.26
N ILE A 89 22.23 -22.53 -7.58
CA ILE A 89 22.40 -23.99 -7.44
C ILE A 89 23.65 -24.30 -6.62
N LYS A 90 23.61 -25.41 -5.87
CA LYS A 90 24.78 -25.96 -5.18
C LYS A 90 24.79 -27.47 -5.34
N GLY A 91 25.83 -28.01 -5.96
CA GLY A 91 26.00 -29.43 -6.23
C GLY A 91 26.81 -29.67 -7.49
N VAL A 92 26.75 -30.89 -7.99
CA VAL A 92 27.43 -31.30 -9.23
C VAL A 92 26.37 -31.62 -10.29
N GLN A 93 26.51 -31.03 -11.45
CA GLN A 93 25.66 -31.37 -12.58
C GLN A 93 26.26 -32.51 -13.39
N VAL A 94 25.50 -33.62 -13.58
CA VAL A 94 25.86 -34.75 -14.42
C VAL A 94 24.80 -34.89 -15.51
N ALA A 95 25.17 -34.62 -16.74
CA ALA A 95 24.23 -34.46 -17.86
C ALA A 95 23.11 -33.48 -17.54
N ASN A 96 21.86 -33.92 -17.50
CA ASN A 96 20.69 -33.09 -17.19
C ASN A 96 20.22 -33.21 -15.73
N VAL A 97 20.99 -33.81 -14.85
CA VAL A 97 20.69 -34.02 -13.44
C VAL A 97 21.60 -33.14 -12.59
N LEU A 98 21.03 -32.26 -11.75
CA LEU A 98 21.72 -31.60 -10.66
C LEU A 98 21.71 -32.53 -9.42
N GLN A 99 22.88 -33.03 -9.03
CA GLN A 99 23.10 -33.71 -7.76
C GLN A 99 23.34 -32.64 -6.69
N GLY A 100 22.27 -32.07 -6.13
CA GLY A 100 22.36 -30.95 -5.21
C GLY A 100 21.07 -30.11 -5.18
N ASN A 101 21.13 -28.98 -4.52
CA ASN A 101 19.98 -28.14 -4.19
C ASN A 101 19.85 -26.93 -5.12
N VAL A 102 18.61 -26.47 -5.27
CA VAL A 102 18.24 -25.19 -5.88
C VAL A 102 17.83 -24.23 -4.77
N TYR A 103 18.31 -23.01 -4.83
CA TYR A 103 17.99 -21.94 -3.87
C TYR A 103 17.33 -20.78 -4.60
N LEU A 104 16.19 -20.34 -4.08
CA LEU A 104 15.53 -19.11 -4.49
C LEU A 104 15.69 -18.09 -3.37
N LYS A 105 16.50 -17.06 -3.59
CA LYS A 105 16.80 -16.04 -2.61
C LYS A 105 16.04 -14.77 -2.92
N GLY A 106 15.12 -14.38 -2.03
CA GLY A 106 14.43 -13.12 -2.07
C GLY A 106 15.25 -12.01 -1.41
N LYS A 107 15.15 -10.81 -1.99
CA LYS A 107 15.67 -9.57 -1.42
C LYS A 107 14.59 -8.50 -1.37
N GLY A 108 13.37 -8.91 -1.01
CA GLY A 108 12.28 -8.00 -0.69
C GLY A 108 11.38 -7.58 -1.86
N ASP A 109 11.53 -8.13 -3.07
CA ASP A 109 10.67 -7.74 -4.19
C ASP A 109 9.18 -8.00 -3.92
N PRO A 110 8.33 -6.95 -3.72
CA PRO A 110 6.92 -7.13 -3.47
C PRO A 110 6.08 -7.29 -4.75
N THR A 111 6.73 -7.30 -5.92
CA THR A 111 6.05 -7.27 -7.22
C THR A 111 6.17 -8.56 -8.02
N LEU A 112 6.73 -9.63 -7.39
CA LEU A 112 6.90 -10.94 -8.04
C LEU A 112 5.57 -11.59 -8.40
N LEU A 113 5.34 -11.82 -9.67
CA LEU A 113 4.19 -12.52 -10.24
C LEU A 113 4.57 -13.92 -10.71
N GLU A 114 3.58 -14.78 -10.97
CA GLU A 114 3.79 -16.12 -11.52
C GLU A 114 4.67 -16.11 -12.79
N LYS A 115 4.52 -15.09 -13.66
CA LYS A 115 5.34 -14.94 -14.89
C LYS A 115 6.83 -14.78 -14.60
N ASP A 116 7.20 -14.17 -13.46
CA ASP A 116 8.59 -13.92 -13.07
C ASP A 116 9.23 -15.21 -12.56
N PHE A 117 8.48 -16.01 -11.80
CA PHE A 117 8.89 -17.37 -11.44
C PHE A 117 9.02 -18.28 -12.67
N ASP A 118 8.12 -18.16 -13.66
CA ASP A 118 8.24 -18.87 -14.93
C ASP A 118 9.53 -18.48 -15.68
N GLY A 119 9.92 -17.18 -15.61
CA GLY A 119 11.19 -16.68 -16.14
C GLY A 119 12.39 -17.31 -15.46
N LEU A 120 12.44 -17.29 -14.11
CA LEU A 120 13.52 -17.92 -13.34
C LEU A 120 13.62 -19.42 -13.59
N ALA A 121 12.49 -20.13 -13.70
CA ALA A 121 12.47 -21.55 -14.02
C ALA A 121 13.00 -21.82 -15.44
N LYS A 122 12.73 -20.93 -16.39
CA LYS A 122 13.29 -21.01 -17.76
C LYS A 122 14.81 -20.85 -17.76
N GLU A 123 15.36 -19.93 -16.97
CA GLU A 123 16.80 -19.77 -16.81
C GLU A 123 17.46 -21.04 -16.25
N LEU A 124 16.83 -21.71 -15.27
CA LEU A 124 17.30 -23.00 -14.78
C LEU A 124 17.26 -24.09 -15.88
N LYS A 125 16.23 -24.09 -16.71
CA LYS A 125 16.11 -25.00 -17.87
C LYS A 125 17.19 -24.75 -18.91
N GLN A 126 17.60 -23.54 -19.15
CA GLN A 126 18.69 -23.16 -20.07
C GLN A 126 20.05 -23.70 -19.61
N GLN A 127 20.23 -23.99 -18.32
CA GLN A 127 21.39 -24.74 -17.81
C GLN A 127 21.32 -26.25 -18.14
N HIS A 128 20.36 -26.66 -18.96
CA HIS A 128 20.10 -28.08 -19.31
C HIS A 128 19.70 -28.95 -18.11
N ILE A 129 19.26 -28.39 -16.99
CA ILE A 129 18.79 -29.14 -15.83
C ILE A 129 17.31 -29.49 -16.04
N THR A 130 17.01 -30.80 -16.00
CA THR A 130 15.63 -31.32 -16.06
C THR A 130 15.25 -32.14 -14.83
N TYR A 131 16.24 -32.44 -14.00
CA TYR A 131 16.04 -33.16 -12.75
C TYR A 131 16.95 -32.61 -11.66
N VAL A 132 16.36 -32.27 -10.50
CA VAL A 132 17.09 -31.89 -9.31
C VAL A 132 17.01 -33.02 -8.30
N HIS A 133 18.15 -33.64 -8.02
CA HIS A 133 18.29 -34.67 -6.98
C HIS A 133 18.75 -33.99 -5.69
N GLY A 134 17.83 -33.32 -5.02
CA GLY A 134 18.04 -32.52 -3.83
C GLY A 134 16.82 -31.64 -3.54
N ASP A 135 16.99 -30.68 -2.64
CA ASP A 135 15.93 -29.86 -2.09
C ASP A 135 15.76 -28.53 -2.89
N LEU A 136 14.56 -27.98 -2.81
CA LEU A 136 14.25 -26.62 -3.20
C LEU A 136 14.20 -25.73 -1.94
N ILE A 137 15.09 -24.74 -1.86
CA ILE A 137 15.30 -23.95 -0.65
C ILE A 137 14.96 -22.49 -0.91
N GLY A 138 14.06 -21.92 -0.09
CA GLY A 138 13.73 -20.50 -0.05
C GLY A 138 14.60 -19.77 0.97
N ASP A 139 15.30 -18.78 0.50
CA ASP A 139 16.16 -17.93 1.33
C ASP A 139 15.49 -16.55 1.47
N ASP A 140 14.94 -16.28 2.62
CA ASP A 140 14.34 -15.00 3.03
C ASP A 140 15.19 -14.25 4.06
N THR A 141 16.41 -14.70 4.31
CA THR A 141 17.34 -14.14 5.31
C THR A 141 17.86 -12.73 4.96
N TRP A 142 17.31 -12.09 3.93
CA TRP A 142 17.58 -10.69 3.63
C TRP A 142 16.96 -9.77 4.68
N TYR A 143 15.76 -10.15 5.17
CA TYR A 143 15.11 -9.54 6.32
C TYR A 143 15.22 -10.43 7.56
N ASP A 144 14.78 -9.91 8.71
CA ASP A 144 14.67 -10.65 9.95
C ASP A 144 13.46 -11.62 9.96
N ASP A 145 13.30 -12.36 11.06
CA ASP A 145 12.25 -13.37 11.22
C ASP A 145 10.93 -12.77 11.76
N GLU A 146 10.83 -11.44 11.90
CA GLU A 146 9.57 -10.80 12.25
C GLU A 146 8.74 -10.56 10.99
N HIS A 147 7.62 -11.28 10.88
CA HIS A 147 6.80 -11.28 9.67
C HIS A 147 5.59 -10.35 9.74
N TYR A 148 5.24 -9.85 10.90
CA TYR A 148 4.06 -9.00 11.09
C TYR A 148 4.44 -7.63 11.63
N SER A 149 3.78 -6.59 11.13
CA SER A 149 3.90 -5.22 11.65
C SER A 149 3.65 -5.20 13.17
N PRO A 150 4.43 -4.43 13.95
CA PRO A 150 4.46 -4.54 15.41
C PRO A 150 3.12 -4.51 16.12
N ASP A 151 2.14 -3.79 15.63
CA ASP A 151 0.85 -3.62 16.33
C ASP A 151 -0.33 -4.21 15.55
N ILE A 152 -0.07 -5.14 14.59
CA ILE A 152 -1.14 -5.79 13.84
C ILE A 152 -2.05 -6.60 14.77
N VAL A 153 -3.35 -6.47 14.61
CA VAL A 153 -4.30 -7.26 15.38
C VAL A 153 -4.51 -8.61 14.70
N ARG A 154 -4.64 -9.67 15.52
CA ARG A 154 -4.74 -11.05 15.04
C ARG A 154 -5.86 -11.29 14.01
N SER A 155 -6.95 -10.54 14.10
CA SER A 155 -8.06 -10.63 13.13
C SER A 155 -7.66 -10.18 11.73
N ASP A 156 -6.68 -9.30 11.63
CA ASP A 156 -6.24 -8.69 10.37
C ASP A 156 -5.16 -9.49 9.66
N GLU A 157 -4.53 -10.46 10.33
CA GLU A 157 -3.50 -11.35 9.73
C GLU A 157 -4.01 -12.18 8.53
N GLN A 158 -5.31 -12.38 8.39
CA GLN A 158 -5.91 -13.06 7.25
C GLN A 158 -6.22 -12.14 6.07
N GLU A 159 -6.32 -10.85 6.33
CA GLU A 159 -6.67 -9.84 5.36
C GLU A 159 -5.45 -9.46 4.51
N TYR A 160 -5.67 -9.05 3.27
CA TYR A 160 -4.58 -8.65 2.37
C TYR A 160 -3.72 -7.53 2.94
N TYR A 161 -4.34 -6.60 3.67
CA TYR A 161 -3.66 -5.46 4.28
C TYR A 161 -2.88 -5.83 5.56
N GLY A 162 -3.07 -7.03 6.09
CA GLY A 162 -2.35 -7.58 7.25
C GLY A 162 -1.46 -8.76 6.89
N ALA A 163 -1.14 -8.97 5.60
CA ALA A 163 -0.31 -10.06 5.14
C ALA A 163 1.08 -10.07 5.79
N ALA A 164 1.58 -11.28 6.06
CA ALA A 164 2.93 -11.48 6.57
C ALA A 164 3.99 -10.97 5.57
N ILE A 165 5.03 -10.33 6.09
CA ILE A 165 6.14 -9.77 5.32
C ILE A 165 7.29 -10.77 5.28
N SER A 166 7.83 -11.01 4.10
CA SER A 166 9.03 -11.81 3.89
C SER A 166 9.86 -11.23 2.75
N ALA A 167 11.16 -11.45 2.80
CA ALA A 167 12.06 -11.09 1.71
C ALA A 167 11.85 -11.93 0.44
N LEU A 168 11.20 -13.09 0.56
CA LEU A 168 10.77 -13.94 -0.55
C LEU A 168 9.26 -14.15 -0.47
N ASN A 169 8.53 -13.63 -1.43
CA ASN A 169 7.07 -13.68 -1.48
C ASN A 169 6.56 -13.77 -2.93
N ALA A 170 5.24 -13.76 -3.12
CA ALA A 170 4.60 -13.71 -4.42
C ALA A 170 3.31 -12.89 -4.35
N ALA A 171 3.02 -12.14 -5.40
CA ALA A 171 1.75 -11.43 -5.59
C ALA A 171 0.83 -12.18 -6.56
N PRO A 172 -0.50 -12.11 -6.39
CA PRO A 172 -1.43 -12.85 -7.23
C PRO A 172 -1.64 -12.23 -8.61
N ASP A 173 -1.57 -10.91 -8.72
CA ASP A 173 -1.80 -10.14 -9.94
C ASP A 173 -1.10 -8.78 -9.92
N GLU A 174 -1.35 -7.94 -10.92
CA GLU A 174 -0.72 -6.62 -11.09
C GLU A 174 -1.29 -5.53 -10.14
N GLU A 175 -2.15 -5.87 -9.18
CA GLU A 175 -2.46 -5.01 -8.03
C GLU A 175 -1.39 -5.17 -6.91
N TYR A 176 -0.56 -6.24 -7.00
CA TYR A 176 0.63 -6.49 -6.18
C TYR A 176 0.35 -6.57 -4.66
N ASP A 177 -0.81 -7.13 -4.26
CA ASP A 177 -1.03 -7.47 -2.85
C ASP A 177 -0.20 -8.71 -2.48
N THR A 178 1.10 -8.47 -2.24
CA THR A 178 2.08 -9.54 -2.04
C THR A 178 1.81 -10.33 -0.76
N GLY A 179 2.17 -11.63 -0.78
CA GLY A 179 1.86 -12.55 0.32
C GLY A 179 0.39 -12.97 0.37
N THR A 180 -0.35 -12.81 -0.75
CA THR A 180 -1.77 -13.17 -0.83
C THR A 180 -2.09 -14.10 -2.00
N VAL A 181 -3.28 -14.67 -1.97
CA VAL A 181 -3.95 -15.27 -3.14
C VAL A 181 -5.23 -14.50 -3.44
N LEU A 182 -5.57 -14.37 -4.72
CA LEU A 182 -6.84 -13.82 -5.15
C LEU A 182 -7.86 -14.94 -5.35
N LEU A 183 -9.01 -14.83 -4.67
CA LEU A 183 -10.17 -15.70 -4.88
C LEU A 183 -11.24 -14.96 -5.68
N GLU A 184 -11.57 -15.50 -6.85
CA GLU A 184 -12.64 -15.00 -7.71
C GLU A 184 -13.88 -15.87 -7.56
N ILE A 185 -14.95 -15.30 -6.97
CA ILE A 185 -16.17 -16.03 -6.60
C ILE A 185 -17.31 -15.55 -7.51
N SER A 186 -17.78 -16.44 -8.37
CA SER A 186 -18.82 -16.18 -9.37
C SER A 186 -20.07 -17.01 -9.09
N PRO A 187 -21.25 -16.57 -9.58
CA PRO A 187 -22.45 -17.41 -9.51
C PRO A 187 -22.24 -18.76 -10.17
N GLY A 188 -22.80 -19.81 -9.56
CA GLY A 188 -22.87 -21.14 -10.17
C GLY A 188 -23.89 -21.19 -11.32
N LYS A 189 -23.99 -22.35 -11.98
CA LYS A 189 -24.81 -22.52 -13.19
C LYS A 189 -26.31 -22.24 -12.98
N ARG A 190 -26.84 -22.30 -11.76
CA ARG A 190 -28.26 -22.04 -11.40
C ARG A 190 -28.41 -21.89 -9.89
N THR A 191 -29.50 -21.28 -9.47
CA THR A 191 -29.96 -21.21 -8.09
C THR A 191 -29.85 -22.55 -7.36
N GLY A 192 -29.40 -22.54 -6.12
CA GLY A 192 -29.21 -23.70 -5.24
C GLY A 192 -27.87 -24.44 -5.44
N LYS A 193 -27.13 -24.15 -6.51
CA LYS A 193 -25.79 -24.72 -6.74
C LYS A 193 -24.73 -23.92 -6.01
N LYS A 194 -23.58 -24.58 -5.75
CA LYS A 194 -22.40 -23.90 -5.19
C LYS A 194 -21.95 -22.78 -6.13
N ALA A 195 -21.43 -21.70 -5.58
CA ALA A 195 -20.67 -20.70 -6.33
C ALA A 195 -19.46 -21.37 -7.02
N ILE A 196 -19.00 -20.77 -8.12
CA ILE A 196 -17.76 -21.16 -8.78
C ILE A 196 -16.63 -20.33 -8.16
N VAL A 197 -15.51 -20.96 -7.86
CA VAL A 197 -14.33 -20.30 -7.28
C VAL A 197 -13.13 -20.58 -8.17
N ALA A 198 -12.47 -19.52 -8.62
CA ALA A 198 -11.15 -19.56 -9.22
C ALA A 198 -10.15 -18.94 -8.23
N MET A 199 -8.88 -19.28 -8.35
CA MET A 199 -7.78 -18.76 -7.52
C MET A 199 -6.60 -18.37 -8.38
N GLN A 200 -5.97 -17.23 -8.07
CA GLN A 200 -4.75 -16.75 -8.72
C GLN A 200 -3.68 -16.49 -7.66
N PRO A 201 -2.42 -16.90 -7.93
CA PRO A 201 -2.07 -17.92 -8.91
C PRO A 201 -2.73 -19.24 -8.56
N GLN A 202 -2.93 -20.11 -9.54
CA GLN A 202 -3.46 -21.45 -9.28
C GLN A 202 -2.42 -22.26 -8.49
N THR A 203 -2.73 -22.59 -7.23
CA THR A 203 -1.80 -23.31 -6.36
C THR A 203 -2.54 -24.29 -5.43
N ASP A 204 -1.86 -25.35 -5.02
CA ASP A 204 -2.31 -26.27 -3.97
C ASP A 204 -1.73 -25.92 -2.58
N TYR A 205 -1.00 -24.81 -2.47
CA TYR A 205 -0.53 -24.27 -1.20
C TYR A 205 -1.68 -23.82 -0.29
N VAL A 206 -2.77 -23.39 -0.91
CA VAL A 206 -4.00 -22.97 -0.23
C VAL A 206 -5.12 -23.97 -0.51
N LYS A 207 -5.78 -24.44 0.55
CA LYS A 207 -6.98 -25.27 0.47
C LYS A 207 -8.23 -24.41 0.57
N VAL A 208 -9.11 -24.45 -0.46
CA VAL A 208 -10.37 -23.73 -0.47
C VAL A 208 -11.54 -24.67 -0.13
N ILE A 209 -12.32 -24.31 0.91
CA ILE A 209 -13.56 -24.97 1.32
C ILE A 209 -14.74 -24.09 0.90
N ASN A 210 -15.32 -24.38 -0.26
CA ASN A 210 -16.43 -23.61 -0.81
C ASN A 210 -17.78 -24.11 -0.28
N LYS A 211 -18.45 -23.31 0.56
CA LYS A 211 -19.82 -23.51 1.07
C LYS A 211 -20.80 -22.46 0.52
N ALA A 212 -20.33 -21.47 -0.28
CA ALA A 212 -21.18 -20.43 -0.85
C ALA A 212 -22.17 -20.98 -1.86
N LYS A 213 -23.37 -20.41 -1.92
CA LYS A 213 -24.46 -20.86 -2.79
C LYS A 213 -24.95 -19.74 -3.69
N THR A 214 -25.32 -20.12 -4.90
CA THR A 214 -26.03 -19.24 -5.82
C THR A 214 -27.50 -19.13 -5.40
N VAL A 215 -28.02 -17.90 -5.37
CA VAL A 215 -29.42 -17.59 -5.04
C VAL A 215 -30.10 -16.91 -6.23
N PRO A 216 -31.45 -16.77 -6.27
CA PRO A 216 -32.15 -16.05 -7.32
C PRO A 216 -31.59 -14.63 -7.51
N ALA A 217 -31.82 -14.04 -8.71
CA ALA A 217 -31.24 -12.75 -9.09
C ALA A 217 -31.64 -11.58 -8.15
N ASP A 218 -32.78 -11.66 -7.47
CA ASP A 218 -33.27 -10.72 -6.46
C ASP A 218 -32.74 -11.00 -5.05
N GLY A 219 -31.98 -12.10 -4.87
CA GLY A 219 -31.36 -12.47 -3.61
C GLY A 219 -30.25 -11.53 -3.17
N LYS A 220 -29.89 -11.58 -1.88
CA LYS A 220 -28.81 -10.74 -1.33
C LYS A 220 -27.45 -11.35 -1.61
N LYS A 221 -26.50 -10.53 -2.12
CA LYS A 221 -25.10 -10.87 -2.20
C LYS A 221 -24.47 -10.73 -0.81
N LYS A 222 -24.00 -11.86 -0.24
CA LYS A 222 -23.31 -11.92 1.06
C LYS A 222 -22.25 -13.00 0.98
N ILE A 223 -21.09 -12.65 0.45
CA ILE A 223 -19.92 -13.54 0.46
C ILE A 223 -19.05 -13.16 1.66
N LYS A 224 -18.56 -14.18 2.35
CA LYS A 224 -17.55 -14.06 3.41
C LYS A 224 -16.49 -15.12 3.15
N VAL A 225 -15.23 -14.71 3.21
CA VAL A 225 -14.07 -15.59 3.16
C VAL A 225 -13.34 -15.47 4.50
N GLU A 226 -12.98 -16.59 5.09
CA GLU A 226 -12.23 -16.64 6.35
C GLU A 226 -11.11 -17.66 6.22
N ARG A 227 -9.91 -17.29 6.66
CA ARG A 227 -8.76 -18.19 6.74
C ARG A 227 -8.59 -18.71 8.16
N ASP A 228 -8.26 -19.99 8.32
CA ASP A 228 -7.80 -20.53 9.60
C ASP A 228 -6.51 -19.81 10.02
N HIS A 229 -6.37 -19.41 11.28
CA HIS A 229 -5.25 -18.57 11.74
C HIS A 229 -3.87 -19.14 11.40
N ASP A 230 -3.66 -20.43 11.68
CA ASP A 230 -2.33 -21.05 11.55
C ASP A 230 -2.19 -21.94 10.31
N ARG A 231 -3.15 -21.85 9.38
CA ARG A 231 -3.18 -22.73 8.19
C ARG A 231 -3.69 -21.98 6.97
N ASN A 232 -3.19 -22.39 5.81
CA ASN A 232 -3.68 -21.91 4.51
C ASN A 232 -4.96 -22.65 4.10
N VAL A 233 -6.00 -22.64 4.96
CA VAL A 233 -7.33 -23.19 4.69
C VAL A 233 -8.33 -22.04 4.69
N MET A 234 -8.90 -21.74 3.53
CA MET A 234 -9.84 -20.65 3.32
C MET A 234 -11.26 -21.20 3.15
N THR A 235 -12.19 -20.77 4.00
CA THR A 235 -13.60 -21.16 3.94
C THR A 235 -14.44 -20.03 3.37
N ILE A 236 -15.12 -20.30 2.26
CA ILE A 236 -16.02 -19.36 1.60
C ILE A 236 -17.46 -19.71 1.97
N THR A 237 -18.20 -18.76 2.53
CA THR A 237 -19.59 -18.92 2.95
C THR A 237 -20.50 -17.86 2.34
N GLY A 238 -21.81 -18.04 2.48
CA GLY A 238 -22.81 -17.06 2.11
C GLY A 238 -23.48 -17.28 0.76
N THR A 239 -23.95 -16.21 0.14
CA THR A 239 -24.78 -16.25 -1.06
C THR A 239 -24.32 -15.27 -2.13
N ILE A 240 -24.47 -15.67 -3.40
CA ILE A 240 -24.22 -14.83 -4.57
C ILE A 240 -25.41 -14.95 -5.54
N PRO A 241 -26.08 -13.83 -5.90
CA PRO A 241 -27.19 -13.86 -6.84
C PRO A 241 -26.76 -14.28 -8.25
N GLU A 242 -27.68 -14.96 -8.97
CA GLU A 242 -27.49 -15.20 -10.41
C GLU A 242 -27.21 -13.90 -11.15
N HIS A 243 -26.33 -13.94 -12.16
CA HIS A 243 -25.91 -12.76 -12.95
C HIS A 243 -25.17 -11.66 -12.17
N SER A 244 -24.84 -11.86 -10.89
CA SER A 244 -23.99 -10.91 -10.19
C SER A 244 -22.59 -10.86 -10.79
N VAL A 245 -21.95 -9.69 -10.70
CA VAL A 245 -20.52 -9.56 -10.96
C VAL A 245 -19.70 -10.41 -9.98
N THR A 246 -18.59 -10.97 -10.46
CA THR A 246 -17.64 -11.73 -9.67
C THR A 246 -17.19 -10.93 -8.43
N THR A 247 -17.15 -11.60 -7.29
CA THR A 247 -16.51 -11.05 -6.07
C THR A 247 -15.03 -11.43 -6.12
N ARG A 248 -14.15 -10.45 -5.90
CA ARG A 248 -12.71 -10.65 -5.81
C ARG A 248 -12.30 -10.40 -4.36
N GLU A 249 -11.64 -11.38 -3.76
CA GLU A 249 -11.18 -11.32 -2.36
C GLU A 249 -9.71 -11.74 -2.33
N TYR A 250 -8.85 -10.82 -1.88
CA TYR A 250 -7.45 -11.09 -1.62
C TYR A 250 -7.30 -11.59 -0.19
N MET A 251 -6.66 -12.73 -0.04
CA MET A 251 -6.49 -13.39 1.26
C MET A 251 -5.02 -13.68 1.53
N ALA A 252 -4.52 -13.22 2.68
CA ALA A 252 -3.15 -13.45 3.09
C ALA A 252 -2.85 -14.92 3.32
N VAL A 253 -1.62 -15.36 2.97
CA VAL A 253 -1.10 -16.68 3.33
C VAL A 253 -0.33 -16.62 4.66
N VAL A 254 -0.22 -17.74 5.36
CA VAL A 254 0.50 -17.80 6.65
C VAL A 254 2.01 -17.68 6.46
N ASP A 255 2.57 -18.35 5.45
CA ASP A 255 3.99 -18.42 5.17
C ASP A 255 4.26 -17.99 3.72
N PRO A 256 4.63 -16.71 3.49
CA PRO A 256 4.88 -16.20 2.14
C PRO A 256 6.07 -16.87 1.45
N THR A 257 7.12 -17.24 2.19
CA THR A 257 8.31 -17.91 1.63
C THR A 257 7.97 -19.31 1.10
N GLY A 258 7.25 -20.10 1.89
CA GLY A 258 6.77 -21.42 1.44
C GLY A 258 5.79 -21.31 0.28
N TYR A 259 4.96 -20.26 0.27
CA TYR A 259 4.06 -19.96 -0.85
C TYR A 259 4.84 -19.64 -2.14
N ALA A 260 5.80 -18.72 -2.08
CA ALA A 260 6.64 -18.37 -3.23
C ALA A 260 7.42 -19.59 -3.77
N LEU A 261 7.97 -20.41 -2.87
CA LEU A 261 8.60 -21.69 -3.26
C LEU A 261 7.64 -22.62 -3.98
N ARG A 262 6.38 -22.67 -3.54
CA ARG A 262 5.38 -23.52 -4.21
C ARG A 262 5.04 -23.01 -5.60
N VAL A 263 4.89 -21.70 -5.76
CA VAL A 263 4.68 -21.08 -7.09
C VAL A 263 5.88 -21.38 -8.00
N PHE A 264 7.11 -21.20 -7.50
CA PHE A 264 8.32 -21.48 -8.26
C PHE A 264 8.45 -22.96 -8.64
N GLU A 265 8.15 -23.91 -7.74
CA GLU A 265 8.14 -25.35 -8.04
C GLU A 265 7.14 -25.68 -9.17
N GLN A 266 5.96 -25.03 -9.18
CA GLN A 266 4.99 -25.20 -10.25
C GLN A 266 5.53 -24.65 -11.57
N SER A 267 6.22 -23.51 -11.56
CA SER A 267 6.91 -22.94 -12.71
C SER A 267 8.02 -23.87 -13.22
N MET A 268 8.82 -24.47 -12.34
CA MET A 268 9.79 -25.51 -12.71
C MET A 268 9.12 -26.71 -13.38
N LYS A 269 7.99 -27.18 -12.84
CA LYS A 269 7.23 -28.28 -13.41
C LYS A 269 6.69 -27.96 -14.82
N LYS A 270 6.21 -26.73 -15.05
CA LYS A 270 5.80 -26.26 -16.39
C LYS A 270 6.96 -26.31 -17.38
N GLN A 271 8.21 -26.05 -16.95
CA GLN A 271 9.42 -26.16 -17.76
C GLN A 271 9.94 -27.57 -17.89
N GLY A 272 9.25 -28.57 -17.32
CA GLY A 272 9.65 -29.99 -17.35
C GLY A 272 10.81 -30.29 -16.40
N ILE A 273 11.04 -29.50 -15.38
CA ILE A 273 12.04 -29.74 -14.34
C ILE A 273 11.35 -30.42 -13.14
N LYS A 274 11.92 -31.53 -12.69
CA LYS A 274 11.44 -32.29 -11.53
C LYS A 274 12.41 -32.14 -10.37
N VAL A 275 11.88 -31.97 -9.15
CA VAL A 275 12.63 -31.95 -7.89
C VAL A 275 12.26 -33.20 -7.09
N SER A 276 13.25 -33.92 -6.56
CA SER A 276 13.01 -35.18 -5.79
C SER A 276 13.02 -34.94 -4.28
N GLY A 277 13.61 -33.84 -3.83
CA GLY A 277 13.69 -33.49 -2.42
C GLY A 277 12.47 -32.68 -1.93
N GLU A 278 12.64 -32.04 -0.82
CA GLU A 278 11.61 -31.26 -0.14
C GLU A 278 11.75 -29.75 -0.41
N ARG A 279 10.69 -29.01 -0.18
CA ARG A 279 10.73 -27.55 -0.03
C ARG A 279 11.10 -27.22 1.40
N LYS A 280 12.11 -26.35 1.59
CA LYS A 280 12.63 -25.92 2.90
C LYS A 280 12.93 -24.44 2.89
N GLN A 281 12.83 -23.81 4.04
CA GLN A 281 13.44 -22.50 4.27
C GLN A 281 14.90 -22.70 4.69
N GLY A 282 15.76 -21.77 4.28
CA GLY A 282 17.17 -21.82 4.67
C GLY A 282 18.04 -20.86 3.87
N LYS A 283 19.21 -20.59 4.39
CA LYS A 283 20.16 -19.63 3.84
C LYS A 283 20.91 -20.20 2.65
N THR A 284 21.02 -19.41 1.58
CA THR A 284 21.84 -19.71 0.40
C THR A 284 23.32 -19.73 0.80
N PRO A 285 24.04 -20.85 0.59
CA PRO A 285 25.47 -20.93 0.92
C PRO A 285 26.32 -20.00 0.06
N ALA A 286 27.38 -19.42 0.64
CA ALA A 286 28.28 -18.51 -0.07
C ALA A 286 28.92 -19.12 -1.33
N GLN A 287 29.08 -20.47 -1.37
CA GLN A 287 29.67 -21.19 -2.51
C GLN A 287 28.61 -21.62 -3.54
N ALA A 288 27.33 -21.27 -3.36
CA ALA A 288 26.33 -21.57 -4.38
C ALA A 288 26.56 -20.73 -5.65
N LYS A 289 26.39 -21.35 -6.81
CA LYS A 289 26.53 -20.68 -8.09
C LYS A 289 25.22 -19.95 -8.44
N ARG A 290 25.28 -18.63 -8.62
CA ARG A 290 24.14 -17.86 -9.13
C ARG A 290 23.87 -18.20 -10.59
N ILE A 291 22.63 -18.49 -10.92
CA ILE A 291 22.15 -18.84 -12.26
C ILE A 291 21.46 -17.68 -12.93
N ALA A 292 20.61 -16.97 -12.16
CA ALA A 292 19.83 -15.85 -12.68
C ALA A 292 19.54 -14.84 -11.57
N THR A 293 19.20 -13.62 -11.99
CA THR A 293 18.64 -12.57 -11.15
C THR A 293 17.42 -12.01 -11.86
N HIS A 294 16.30 -11.93 -11.16
CA HIS A 294 15.15 -11.13 -11.55
C HIS A 294 15.25 -9.78 -10.83
N GLU A 295 14.96 -8.71 -11.54
CA GLU A 295 14.89 -7.34 -11.00
C GLU A 295 13.44 -6.86 -11.07
N SER A 296 12.98 -6.21 -9.99
CA SER A 296 11.68 -5.59 -9.94
C SER A 296 11.59 -4.38 -10.88
N MET A 297 10.43 -3.77 -10.94
CA MET A 297 10.29 -2.39 -11.41
C MET A 297 11.09 -1.44 -10.52
N THR A 298 11.45 -0.23 -11.04
CA THR A 298 12.13 0.82 -10.27
C THR A 298 11.25 1.38 -9.16
N LEU A 299 11.83 2.00 -8.15
CA LEU A 299 11.08 2.58 -7.02
C LEU A 299 9.95 3.53 -7.46
N PRO A 300 10.13 4.49 -8.40
CA PRO A 300 9.03 5.31 -8.90
C PRO A 300 7.86 4.52 -9.48
N GLN A 301 8.15 3.45 -10.19
CA GLN A 301 7.11 2.56 -10.76
C GLN A 301 6.39 1.78 -9.65
N LEU A 302 7.12 1.29 -8.64
CA LEU A 302 6.59 0.60 -7.47
C LEU A 302 5.72 1.53 -6.62
N LEU A 303 6.08 2.80 -6.50
CA LEU A 303 5.29 3.79 -5.75
C LEU A 303 3.89 3.98 -6.34
N VAL A 304 3.66 3.69 -7.62
CA VAL A 304 2.33 3.82 -8.24
C VAL A 304 1.34 2.84 -7.58
N PRO A 305 1.45 1.51 -7.67
CA PRO A 305 0.54 0.60 -6.97
C PRO A 305 0.56 0.81 -5.45
N PHE A 306 1.73 1.08 -4.85
CA PHE A 306 1.87 1.34 -3.41
C PHE A 306 0.95 2.45 -2.93
N MET A 307 1.00 3.62 -3.54
CA MET A 307 0.25 4.81 -3.10
C MET A 307 -1.18 4.83 -3.63
N LYS A 308 -1.39 4.46 -4.92
CA LYS A 308 -2.70 4.45 -5.58
C LYS A 308 -3.65 3.42 -4.94
N LEU A 309 -3.17 2.19 -4.73
CA LEU A 309 -3.96 1.10 -4.16
C LEU A 309 -3.82 1.05 -2.63
N SER A 310 -2.86 1.79 -2.08
CA SER A 310 -2.59 1.83 -0.63
C SER A 310 -2.08 0.51 -0.06
N ASN A 311 -1.23 -0.23 -0.80
CA ASN A 311 -0.70 -1.54 -0.39
C ASN A 311 0.11 -1.42 0.91
N ASN A 312 -0.28 -2.17 1.94
CA ASN A 312 0.42 -2.16 3.22
C ASN A 312 1.73 -2.94 3.13
N SER A 313 1.72 -4.10 2.49
CA SER A 313 2.93 -4.94 2.36
C SER A 313 4.09 -4.18 1.70
N HIS A 314 3.81 -3.32 0.71
CA HIS A 314 4.83 -2.47 0.09
C HIS A 314 5.45 -1.50 1.09
N ALA A 315 4.62 -0.88 1.94
CA ALA A 315 5.11 0.04 2.98
C ALA A 315 6.08 -0.66 3.93
N GLU A 316 5.71 -1.84 4.41
CA GLU A 316 6.51 -2.58 5.38
C GLU A 316 7.80 -3.14 4.76
N VAL A 317 7.74 -3.59 3.50
CA VAL A 317 8.92 -3.97 2.73
C VAL A 317 9.88 -2.79 2.56
N LEU A 318 9.37 -1.60 2.21
CA LEU A 318 10.19 -0.39 2.07
C LEU A 318 10.86 -0.01 3.39
N VAL A 319 10.16 -0.13 4.52
CA VAL A 319 10.76 0.10 5.85
C VAL A 319 11.91 -0.86 6.10
N LYS A 320 11.69 -2.18 5.95
CA LYS A 320 12.75 -3.17 6.14
C LYS A 320 13.91 -3.00 5.16
N GLU A 321 13.64 -2.62 3.92
CA GLU A 321 14.67 -2.39 2.90
C GLU A 321 15.54 -1.19 3.23
N MET A 322 14.97 -0.08 3.72
CA MET A 322 15.75 1.07 4.18
C MET A 322 16.74 0.70 5.27
N GLY A 323 16.30 -0.09 6.27
CA GLY A 323 17.16 -0.65 7.30
C GLY A 323 18.26 -1.57 6.75
N LYS A 324 17.87 -2.42 5.78
CA LYS A 324 18.80 -3.36 5.14
C LYS A 324 19.90 -2.66 4.37
N VAL A 325 19.55 -1.66 3.57
CA VAL A 325 20.50 -0.97 2.69
C VAL A 325 21.49 -0.10 3.49
N LEU A 326 21.03 0.61 4.51
CA LEU A 326 21.89 1.52 5.27
C LEU A 326 22.60 0.87 6.46
N ASN A 327 21.93 0.00 7.22
CA ASN A 327 22.47 -0.62 8.44
C ASN A 327 22.82 -2.11 8.28
N GLY A 328 22.50 -2.72 7.13
CA GLY A 328 22.70 -4.15 6.92
C GLY A 328 21.66 -5.05 7.61
N LYS A 329 20.68 -4.46 8.31
CA LYS A 329 19.62 -5.16 9.03
C LYS A 329 18.25 -4.81 8.45
N GLY A 330 17.55 -5.79 7.93
CA GLY A 330 16.20 -5.63 7.36
C GLY A 330 15.13 -5.87 8.41
N SER A 331 15.01 -4.96 9.39
CA SER A 331 14.04 -4.98 10.48
C SER A 331 13.15 -3.76 10.47
N TRP A 332 12.01 -3.78 11.17
CA TRP A 332 11.21 -2.57 11.42
C TRP A 332 11.97 -1.56 12.25
N GLU A 333 12.68 -2.02 13.31
CA GLU A 333 13.43 -1.16 14.21
C GLU A 333 14.45 -0.31 13.46
N ASP A 334 15.38 -0.95 12.73
CA ASP A 334 16.41 -0.22 11.96
C ASP A 334 15.82 0.62 10.83
N GLY A 335 14.78 0.13 10.16
CA GLY A 335 14.15 0.85 9.04
C GLY A 335 13.39 2.09 9.46
N LEU A 336 12.67 2.04 10.59
CA LEU A 336 11.94 3.19 11.14
C LEU A 336 12.92 4.22 11.70
N GLU A 337 13.95 3.81 12.45
CA GLU A 337 14.98 4.73 12.96
C GLU A 337 15.64 5.54 11.83
N ILE A 338 15.99 4.85 10.74
CA ILE A 338 16.58 5.49 9.56
C ILE A 338 15.58 6.43 8.88
N ALA A 339 14.33 6.01 8.71
CA ALA A 339 13.28 6.82 8.10
C ALA A 339 13.03 8.09 8.91
N GLU A 340 12.89 7.99 10.24
CA GLU A 340 12.71 9.12 11.15
C GLU A 340 13.90 10.09 11.07
N SER A 341 15.12 9.58 11.12
CA SER A 341 16.33 10.40 10.99
C SER A 341 16.36 11.19 9.67
N LYS A 342 16.01 10.56 8.56
CA LYS A 342 15.99 11.23 7.25
C LYS A 342 14.86 12.24 7.12
N LEU A 343 13.67 11.93 7.60
CA LEU A 343 12.54 12.86 7.62
C LEU A 343 12.84 14.10 8.48
N ASN A 344 13.51 13.91 9.62
CA ASN A 344 13.98 15.02 10.46
C ASN A 344 14.97 15.93 9.70
N LEU A 345 15.93 15.34 8.98
CA LEU A 345 16.86 16.08 8.12
C LEU A 345 16.19 16.81 6.95
N MET A 346 15.01 16.35 6.52
CA MET A 346 14.19 17.03 5.52
C MET A 346 13.42 18.22 6.08
N GLY A 347 13.39 18.40 7.40
CA GLY A 347 12.72 19.53 8.07
C GLY A 347 11.41 19.17 8.75
N MET A 348 11.13 17.89 8.99
CA MET A 348 10.02 17.45 9.84
C MET A 348 10.40 17.47 11.31
N ASP A 349 9.46 17.76 12.18
CA ASP A 349 9.61 17.56 13.64
C ASP A 349 9.24 16.13 14.03
N MET A 350 10.19 15.20 13.87
CA MET A 350 9.99 13.80 14.21
C MET A 350 9.86 13.53 15.72
N GLU A 351 10.21 14.45 16.60
CA GLU A 351 9.93 14.34 18.05
C GLU A 351 8.43 14.44 18.34
N SER A 352 7.68 15.07 17.45
CA SER A 352 6.21 15.18 17.53
C SER A 352 5.48 14.02 16.85
N VAL A 353 6.16 13.13 16.14
CA VAL A 353 5.59 12.01 15.38
C VAL A 353 5.88 10.69 16.08
N MET A 354 4.89 9.79 16.10
CA MET A 354 5.09 8.40 16.49
C MET A 354 4.88 7.50 15.27
N MET A 355 5.98 6.95 14.74
CA MET A 355 5.98 6.06 13.59
C MET A 355 6.27 4.62 14.05
N ARG A 356 5.25 3.76 14.05
CA ARG A 356 5.33 2.37 14.51
C ARG A 356 5.43 1.36 13.38
N ASP A 357 4.94 1.74 12.20
CA ASP A 357 5.00 0.96 10.98
C ASP A 357 5.05 1.88 9.75
N GLY A 358 5.26 1.30 8.59
CA GLY A 358 5.31 2.05 7.33
C GLY A 358 3.95 2.29 6.69
N SER A 359 2.95 1.46 7.00
CA SER A 359 1.65 1.48 6.33
C SER A 359 0.61 2.37 6.99
N GLY A 360 0.74 2.59 8.30
CA GLY A 360 -0.24 3.27 9.12
C GLY A 360 -1.34 2.34 9.65
N ILE A 361 -1.14 1.02 9.63
CA ILE A 361 -2.10 0.05 10.19
C ILE A 361 -2.08 0.06 11.72
N SER A 362 -0.94 0.34 12.33
CA SER A 362 -0.81 0.46 13.78
C SER A 362 -1.72 1.57 14.31
N GLN A 363 -2.54 1.23 15.31
CA GLN A 363 -3.39 2.18 16.02
C GLN A 363 -2.56 3.14 16.93
N VAL A 364 -1.27 2.89 17.07
CA VAL A 364 -0.34 3.64 17.91
C VAL A 364 0.38 4.76 17.12
N ASN A 365 0.38 4.70 15.80
CA ASN A 365 0.88 5.78 14.96
C ASN A 365 0.18 7.10 15.27
N LEU A 366 0.95 8.17 15.47
CA LEU A 366 0.43 9.51 15.76
C LEU A 366 1.22 10.58 15.00
N ILE A 367 0.50 11.51 14.36
CA ILE A 367 1.04 12.67 13.66
C ILE A 367 0.01 13.79 13.65
N SER A 368 0.44 15.04 13.61
CA SER A 368 -0.42 16.19 13.46
C SER A 368 -0.75 16.50 11.99
N ALA A 369 -1.85 17.20 11.73
CA ALA A 369 -2.19 17.64 10.39
C ALA A 369 -1.14 18.65 9.85
N ASN A 370 -0.54 19.45 10.73
CA ASN A 370 0.52 20.41 10.39
C ASN A 370 1.78 19.69 9.90
N GLU A 371 2.22 18.61 10.57
CA GLU A 371 3.39 17.88 10.13
C GLU A 371 3.17 17.17 8.79
N LEU A 372 1.95 16.68 8.51
CA LEU A 372 1.64 16.14 7.18
C LEU A 372 1.69 17.22 6.09
N THR A 373 1.16 18.43 6.33
CA THR A 373 1.28 19.52 5.36
C THR A 373 2.71 20.05 5.26
N ASN A 374 3.50 20.02 6.34
CA ASN A 374 4.91 20.34 6.33
C ASN A 374 5.70 19.35 5.45
N LEU A 375 5.52 18.04 5.64
CA LEU A 375 6.12 17.02 4.77
C LEU A 375 5.82 17.28 3.29
N LEU A 376 4.54 17.49 2.96
CA LEU A 376 4.10 17.73 1.59
C LEU A 376 4.72 19.02 1.01
N TYR A 377 4.96 20.03 1.84
CA TYR A 377 5.62 21.25 1.44
C TYR A 377 7.11 21.04 1.15
N VAL A 378 7.87 20.47 2.10
CA VAL A 378 9.32 20.26 1.94
C VAL A 378 9.65 19.22 0.85
N ALA A 379 8.74 18.31 0.55
CA ALA A 379 8.89 17.36 -0.54
C ALA A 379 8.99 18.03 -1.92
N GLN A 380 8.37 19.20 -2.11
CA GLN A 380 8.36 19.90 -3.41
C GLN A 380 9.76 20.32 -3.88
N ASP A 381 10.70 20.57 -2.96
CA ASP A 381 12.07 20.96 -3.27
C ASP A 381 12.98 19.78 -3.61
N LYS A 382 12.47 18.56 -3.57
CA LYS A 382 13.25 17.36 -3.83
C LYS A 382 13.25 16.97 -5.31
N THR A 383 14.37 16.46 -5.79
CA THR A 383 14.52 16.01 -7.20
C THR A 383 13.54 14.91 -7.56
N TRP A 384 13.18 14.05 -6.60
CA TRP A 384 12.24 12.96 -6.76
C TRP A 384 10.76 13.37 -6.62
N PHE A 385 10.46 14.64 -6.35
CA PHE A 385 9.07 15.11 -6.15
C PHE A 385 8.11 14.75 -7.30
N PRO A 386 8.51 14.84 -8.59
CA PRO A 386 7.63 14.42 -9.68
C PRO A 386 7.13 12.97 -9.56
N SER A 387 7.99 12.05 -9.15
CA SER A 387 7.64 10.63 -8.92
C SER A 387 6.71 10.46 -7.72
N TYR A 388 6.98 11.17 -6.64
CA TYR A 388 6.13 11.20 -5.45
C TYR A 388 4.73 11.73 -5.76
N LEU A 389 4.62 12.87 -6.45
CA LEU A 389 3.35 13.47 -6.83
C LEU A 389 2.56 12.58 -7.80
N ASN A 390 3.25 11.94 -8.76
CA ASN A 390 2.63 11.01 -9.69
C ASN A 390 2.03 9.78 -8.99
N ALA A 391 2.64 9.34 -7.90
CA ALA A 391 2.18 8.19 -7.13
C ALA A 391 0.89 8.47 -6.33
N LEU A 392 0.53 9.73 -6.06
CA LEU A 392 -0.69 10.06 -5.31
C LEU A 392 -1.97 9.75 -6.12
N PRO A 393 -3.00 9.17 -5.48
CA PRO A 393 -4.33 9.03 -6.07
C PRO A 393 -4.90 10.34 -6.62
N VAL A 394 -5.60 10.28 -7.76
CA VAL A 394 -6.21 11.44 -8.43
C VAL A 394 -7.73 11.34 -8.38
N ALA A 395 -8.40 12.41 -7.93
CA ALA A 395 -9.86 12.42 -7.79
C ALA A 395 -10.58 12.20 -9.13
N ALA A 396 -11.64 11.41 -9.10
CA ALA A 396 -12.58 11.16 -10.21
C ALA A 396 -11.94 10.54 -11.49
N VAL A 397 -10.77 9.90 -11.39
CA VAL A 397 -10.16 9.18 -12.51
C VAL A 397 -10.38 7.67 -12.31
N LYS A 398 -11.09 7.02 -13.20
CA LYS A 398 -11.53 5.61 -13.05
C LYS A 398 -10.41 4.58 -13.17
N ASP A 399 -9.34 4.90 -13.90
CA ASP A 399 -8.17 4.02 -13.97
C ASP A 399 -7.57 3.84 -12.58
N LYS A 400 -7.43 2.59 -12.13
CA LYS A 400 -6.93 2.25 -10.80
C LYS A 400 -5.49 2.73 -10.56
N MET A 401 -4.66 2.72 -11.59
CA MET A 401 -3.25 3.15 -11.49
C MET A 401 -3.09 4.67 -11.65
N ILE A 402 -4.18 5.41 -11.84
CA ILE A 402 -4.21 6.87 -11.83
C ILE A 402 -5.06 7.38 -10.67
N GLY A 403 -6.34 7.03 -10.63
CA GLY A 403 -7.29 7.50 -9.62
C GLY A 403 -7.16 6.79 -8.28
N GLY A 404 -6.78 5.52 -8.31
CA GLY A 404 -6.60 4.73 -7.10
C GLY A 404 -7.81 4.80 -6.18
N THR A 405 -7.55 5.04 -4.90
CA THR A 405 -8.59 5.16 -3.85
C THR A 405 -9.48 6.41 -3.98
N LEU A 406 -9.13 7.36 -4.86
CA LEU A 406 -9.95 8.55 -5.17
C LEU A 406 -10.73 8.43 -6.49
N GLY A 407 -10.61 7.32 -7.21
CA GLY A 407 -11.17 7.14 -8.55
C GLY A 407 -12.69 7.36 -8.69
N ASN A 408 -13.44 7.19 -7.58
CA ASN A 408 -14.89 7.36 -7.50
C ASN A 408 -15.32 8.50 -6.56
N ARG A 409 -14.39 9.39 -6.18
CA ARG A 409 -14.66 10.51 -5.28
C ARG A 409 -14.62 11.84 -6.03
N MET A 410 -15.40 12.83 -5.57
CA MET A 410 -15.43 14.21 -6.07
C MET A 410 -15.74 14.33 -7.58
N GLU A 411 -16.53 13.39 -8.12
CA GLU A 411 -16.95 13.41 -9.52
C GLU A 411 -17.78 14.65 -9.85
N GLN A 412 -17.62 15.19 -11.06
CA GLN A 412 -18.36 16.36 -11.56
C GLN A 412 -18.19 17.64 -10.70
N THR A 413 -17.05 17.78 -10.04
CA THR A 413 -16.69 18.96 -9.24
C THR A 413 -15.38 19.58 -9.73
N ALA A 414 -15.00 20.76 -9.23
CA ALA A 414 -13.71 21.40 -9.53
C ALA A 414 -12.50 20.58 -9.03
N ALA A 415 -12.72 19.62 -8.12
CA ALA A 415 -11.69 18.72 -7.62
C ALA A 415 -11.38 17.55 -8.56
N ALA A 416 -12.28 17.24 -9.52
CA ALA A 416 -12.12 16.13 -10.46
C ALA A 416 -10.88 16.31 -11.35
N GLY A 417 -9.96 15.33 -11.34
CA GLY A 417 -8.69 15.38 -12.06
C GLY A 417 -7.64 16.34 -11.45
N ASN A 418 -8.03 17.12 -10.45
CA ASN A 418 -7.26 18.19 -9.83
C ASN A 418 -6.67 17.74 -8.47
N VAL A 419 -7.48 17.25 -7.54
CA VAL A 419 -7.01 16.78 -6.25
C VAL A 419 -6.13 15.54 -6.43
N ARG A 420 -4.89 15.62 -5.87
CA ARG A 420 -3.93 14.53 -5.77
C ARG A 420 -3.63 14.29 -4.29
N ALA A 421 -4.19 13.23 -3.71
CA ALA A 421 -4.12 13.05 -2.27
C ALA A 421 -4.09 11.58 -1.87
N LYS A 422 -3.40 11.29 -0.75
CA LYS A 422 -3.42 9.99 -0.10
C LYS A 422 -4.61 9.90 0.83
N THR A 423 -5.37 8.83 0.71
CA THR A 423 -6.44 8.46 1.64
C THR A 423 -5.90 7.59 2.77
N GLY A 424 -6.54 7.62 3.92
CA GLY A 424 -6.30 6.68 5.00
C GLY A 424 -7.62 6.25 5.66
N THR A 425 -7.71 4.98 6.03
CA THR A 425 -8.88 4.43 6.74
C THR A 425 -8.43 3.26 7.61
N ILE A 426 -8.69 3.35 8.90
CA ILE A 426 -8.72 2.27 9.87
C ILE A 426 -9.93 2.46 10.78
N SER A 427 -10.19 1.57 11.72
CA SER A 427 -11.34 1.70 12.62
C SER A 427 -11.40 3.09 13.28
N ALA A 428 -12.56 3.75 13.17
CA ALA A 428 -12.82 5.09 13.70
C ALA A 428 -11.83 6.19 13.24
N THR A 429 -11.21 6.03 12.07
CA THR A 429 -10.23 6.97 11.50
C THR A 429 -10.39 7.07 9.99
N SER A 430 -10.48 8.31 9.48
CA SER A 430 -10.48 8.60 8.05
C SER A 430 -9.63 9.84 7.79
N THR A 431 -8.72 9.75 6.83
CA THR A 431 -7.75 10.81 6.55
C THR A 431 -7.60 11.08 5.06
N LEU A 432 -7.27 12.32 4.71
CA LEU A 432 -7.00 12.76 3.34
C LEU A 432 -5.98 13.89 3.37
N SER A 433 -4.81 13.68 2.75
CA SER A 433 -3.76 14.70 2.69
C SER A 433 -3.10 14.73 1.31
N GLY A 434 -2.85 15.92 0.80
CA GLY A 434 -2.28 16.08 -0.54
C GLY A 434 -2.36 17.50 -1.07
N TYR A 435 -2.50 17.62 -2.37
CA TYR A 435 -2.44 18.85 -3.14
C TYR A 435 -3.74 19.09 -3.90
N VAL A 436 -4.08 20.36 -4.05
CA VAL A 436 -5.18 20.83 -4.89
C VAL A 436 -4.80 22.18 -5.51
N THR A 437 -5.20 22.41 -6.76
CA THR A 437 -5.07 23.71 -7.39
C THR A 437 -6.42 24.44 -7.33
N THR A 438 -6.42 25.66 -6.86
CA THR A 438 -7.62 26.50 -6.81
C THR A 438 -8.06 26.91 -8.22
N LYS A 439 -9.24 27.45 -8.36
CA LYS A 439 -9.76 27.96 -9.65
C LYS A 439 -8.93 29.12 -10.21
N SER A 440 -8.27 29.89 -9.34
CA SER A 440 -7.32 30.93 -9.75
C SER A 440 -5.93 30.42 -10.12
N GLY A 441 -5.66 29.12 -10.00
CA GLY A 441 -4.38 28.50 -10.32
C GLY A 441 -3.38 28.47 -9.16
N GLU A 442 -3.79 28.78 -7.92
CA GLU A 442 -2.95 28.72 -6.73
C GLU A 442 -2.83 27.27 -6.23
N GLY A 443 -1.61 26.83 -5.92
CA GLY A 443 -1.36 25.52 -5.31
C GLY A 443 -1.62 25.55 -3.81
N ILE A 444 -2.42 24.61 -3.33
CA ILE A 444 -2.75 24.42 -1.92
C ILE A 444 -2.34 23.02 -1.48
N ILE A 445 -1.72 22.92 -0.33
CA ILE A 445 -1.46 21.70 0.41
C ILE A 445 -2.50 21.60 1.54
N PHE A 446 -3.07 20.41 1.71
CA PHE A 446 -4.05 20.21 2.79
C PHE A 446 -3.88 18.85 3.47
N SER A 447 -4.25 18.78 4.74
CA SER A 447 -4.39 17.56 5.52
C SER A 447 -5.66 17.62 6.35
N ILE A 448 -6.46 16.55 6.28
CA ILE A 448 -7.73 16.40 7.00
C ILE A 448 -7.69 15.06 7.71
N LEU A 449 -7.58 15.08 9.03
CA LEU A 449 -7.55 13.92 9.92
C LEU A 449 -8.85 13.88 10.74
N LEU A 450 -9.69 12.89 10.49
CA LEU A 450 -10.94 12.66 11.24
C LEU A 450 -10.80 11.40 12.07
N ASN A 451 -10.86 11.54 13.39
CA ASN A 451 -10.61 10.45 14.32
C ASN A 451 -11.74 10.32 15.37
N ASN A 452 -11.87 9.10 15.91
CA ASN A 452 -12.78 8.77 17.02
C ASN A 452 -14.28 8.94 16.71
N PHE A 453 -14.68 8.90 15.44
CA PHE A 453 -16.09 8.81 15.07
C PHE A 453 -16.62 7.39 15.31
N VAL A 454 -17.94 7.28 15.48
CA VAL A 454 -18.60 5.98 15.76
C VAL A 454 -19.11 5.33 14.48
N GLU A 455 -19.63 6.13 13.54
CA GLU A 455 -20.21 5.64 12.28
C GLU A 455 -19.46 6.20 11.08
N ASP A 456 -19.09 5.35 10.12
CA ASP A 456 -18.37 5.75 8.89
C ASP A 456 -19.22 6.55 7.91
N LYS A 457 -20.55 6.51 8.07
CA LYS A 457 -21.48 7.14 7.12
C LYS A 457 -21.30 8.66 7.09
N GLY A 458 -20.96 9.19 5.92
CA GLY A 458 -20.80 10.63 5.70
C GLY A 458 -19.42 11.20 6.07
N ILE A 459 -18.53 10.41 6.70
CA ILE A 459 -17.18 10.87 7.08
C ILE A 459 -16.36 11.27 5.85
N ARG A 460 -16.37 10.45 4.79
CA ARG A 460 -15.65 10.75 3.53
C ARG A 460 -16.21 11.99 2.83
N ASP A 461 -17.52 12.21 2.92
CA ASP A 461 -18.18 13.37 2.32
C ASP A 461 -17.70 14.69 2.93
N ILE A 462 -17.30 14.69 4.20
CA ILE A 462 -16.71 15.87 4.88
C ILE A 462 -15.37 16.23 4.24
N GLN A 463 -14.49 15.24 4.04
CA GLN A 463 -13.21 15.44 3.36
C GLN A 463 -13.41 15.94 1.92
N ASP A 464 -14.34 15.32 1.20
CA ASP A 464 -14.66 15.69 -0.18
C ASP A 464 -15.17 17.12 -0.29
N LYS A 465 -16.08 17.54 0.61
CA LYS A 465 -16.61 18.90 0.65
C LYS A 465 -15.50 19.94 0.89
N ILE A 466 -14.57 19.67 1.80
CA ILE A 466 -13.45 20.58 2.06
C ILE A 466 -12.52 20.65 0.83
N ALA A 467 -12.14 19.52 0.27
CA ALA A 467 -11.25 19.48 -0.91
C ALA A 467 -11.89 20.14 -2.15
N VAL A 468 -13.19 19.92 -2.38
CA VAL A 468 -13.96 20.58 -3.45
C VAL A 468 -14.03 22.07 -3.21
N TRP A 469 -14.33 22.49 -1.98
CA TRP A 469 -14.41 23.91 -1.66
C TRP A 469 -13.06 24.60 -1.91
N LEU A 470 -11.93 23.97 -1.54
CA LEU A 470 -10.59 24.49 -1.83
C LEU A 470 -10.36 24.63 -3.34
N ALA A 471 -10.78 23.66 -4.14
CA ALA A 471 -10.65 23.68 -5.61
C ALA A 471 -11.47 24.80 -6.26
N GLU A 472 -12.57 25.21 -5.66
CA GLU A 472 -13.50 26.24 -6.17
C GLU A 472 -13.07 27.67 -5.88
N GLN A 473 -12.05 27.90 -5.03
CA GLN A 473 -11.68 29.24 -4.61
C GLN A 473 -10.98 30.03 -5.73
N GLU A 474 -11.27 31.35 -5.79
CA GLU A 474 -10.70 32.24 -6.79
C GLU A 474 -9.56 33.13 -6.22
N ASN A 475 -9.44 33.30 -4.91
CA ASN A 475 -8.51 34.25 -4.29
C ASN A 475 -8.05 33.82 -2.87
N LEU A 476 -7.64 32.59 -2.65
CA LEU A 476 -7.27 32.08 -1.32
C LEU A 476 -6.00 32.70 -0.73
N LEU A 477 -5.05 33.12 -1.59
CA LEU A 477 -3.69 33.54 -1.20
C LEU A 477 -3.34 34.98 -1.62
N LYS A 478 -4.29 35.81 -2.04
CA LYS A 478 -4.03 37.18 -2.49
C LYS A 478 -3.89 38.17 -1.31
N SER A 479 -2.93 37.93 -0.43
CA SER A 479 -2.62 38.93 0.63
C SER A 479 -1.24 39.55 0.53
N GLU A 480 -0.39 39.20 -0.51
CA GLU A 480 0.91 39.84 -0.65
C GLU A 480 1.26 40.10 -2.13
N ARG A 481 0.97 41.28 -2.60
CA ARG A 481 1.72 42.04 -3.60
C ARG A 481 2.02 43.45 -3.14
#